data_8d302b86a40c229390a744145c899881
#
_entry.id   8d302b86a40c229390a744145c899881
#
_cell.length_a   1.000
_cell.length_b   1.000
_cell.length_c   1.000
_cell.angle_alpha   90.00
_cell.angle_beta   90.00
_cell.angle_gamma   90.00
#
_symmetry.space_group_name_H-M   'P 1'
#
loop_
_entity.id
_entity.type
_entity.pdbx_description
1 polymer ?
#
loop_
_entity_poly.entity_id
_entity_poly.type
_entity_poly.pdbx_seq_one_letter_code
_entity_poly.pdbx_strand_id
1 'polypeptide(L)'
;MKRIFMRKLVVVVLSALALSPVCRALQIAGDWQGTLSAGGSELRLVLHMTVAKDGSLTATLDSVDQGANGIPVTSATLKDAKLSLVVDAVHGTYEGNVNKDATEIDGTWTQGQPLKLDFKRVPGGVAANAAPKPAAPSDIDGTWQGRLDTGATALPVVFKIVNTQDGLTAKMQSPDQSPVWISATSVVRSGGTVTMTIKGIGAVFDGKVSTDLSSMDGTFTQMGNALVLVLKRVKE
;
A
#
# COMPACT_ATOMS: atom_id res chain seq x y z
N MET A 1 57.76 -57.86 22.93
CA MET A 1 56.86 -57.34 21.86
C MET A 1 55.73 -56.56 22.49
N LYS A 2 55.83 -55.24 22.48
CA LYS A 2 54.74 -54.33 23.00
C LYS A 2 53.93 -53.82 21.79
N ARG A 3 52.63 -54.18 21.69
CA ARG A 3 51.74 -53.64 20.70
C ARG A 3 51.11 -52.32 21.22
N ILE A 4 51.41 -51.20 20.55
CA ILE A 4 50.85 -49.88 20.82
C ILE A 4 49.51 -49.79 20.06
N PHE A 5 48.40 -49.66 20.81
CA PHE A 5 47.08 -49.44 20.29
C PHE A 5 46.88 -47.91 20.09
N MET A 6 46.88 -47.47 18.85
CA MET A 6 46.65 -46.08 18.47
C MET A 6 45.16 -45.84 18.36
N ARG A 7 44.56 -45.19 19.38
CA ARG A 7 43.18 -44.75 19.35
C ARG A 7 43.07 -43.55 18.40
N LYS A 8 42.35 -43.73 17.28
CA LYS A 8 41.99 -42.65 16.39
C LYS A 8 40.88 -41.85 17.06
N LEU A 9 41.17 -40.60 17.42
CA LEU A 9 40.22 -39.63 17.89
C LEU A 9 39.46 -39.06 16.67
N VAL A 10 38.20 -39.43 16.48
CA VAL A 10 37.33 -38.84 15.46
C VAL A 10 36.75 -37.56 16.04
N VAL A 11 37.25 -36.41 15.61
CA VAL A 11 36.68 -35.10 15.92
C VAL A 11 35.52 -34.87 14.95
N VAL A 12 34.28 -35.01 15.42
CA VAL A 12 33.09 -34.60 14.68
C VAL A 12 32.97 -33.10 14.84
N VAL A 13 33.35 -32.36 13.79
CA VAL A 13 33.08 -30.90 13.69
C VAL A 13 31.62 -30.74 13.32
N LEU A 14 30.78 -30.42 14.30
CA LEU A 14 29.40 -29.96 14.07
C LEU A 14 29.47 -28.54 13.50
N SER A 15 29.43 -28.44 12.16
CA SER A 15 29.26 -27.14 11.48
C SER A 15 27.86 -26.67 11.70
N ALA A 16 27.65 -25.76 12.66
CA ALA A 16 26.42 -24.99 12.75
C ALA A 16 26.32 -24.09 11.52
N LEU A 17 25.52 -24.47 10.51
CA LEU A 17 25.17 -23.60 9.40
C LEU A 17 24.32 -22.44 9.96
N ALA A 18 24.95 -21.37 10.35
CA ALA A 18 24.25 -20.09 10.57
C ALA A 18 23.76 -19.61 9.20
N LEU A 19 22.44 -19.66 8.95
CA LEU A 19 21.87 -19.06 7.76
C LEU A 19 22.25 -17.58 7.75
N SER A 20 22.90 -17.16 6.66
CA SER A 20 23.30 -15.77 6.45
C SER A 20 22.05 -14.86 6.47
N PRO A 21 22.12 -13.62 6.97
CA PRO A 21 20.97 -12.70 7.05
C PRO A 21 20.30 -12.47 5.68
N VAL A 22 21.06 -12.51 4.59
CA VAL A 22 20.53 -12.43 3.21
C VAL A 22 19.61 -13.61 2.87
N CYS A 23 19.92 -14.82 3.35
CA CYS A 23 19.07 -15.99 3.09
C CYS A 23 17.72 -15.88 3.81
N ARG A 24 17.66 -15.28 5.00
CA ARG A 24 16.41 -15.02 5.72
C ARG A 24 15.60 -13.90 5.08
N ALA A 25 16.24 -12.84 4.60
CA ALA A 25 15.54 -11.76 3.88
C ALA A 25 14.86 -12.28 2.61
N LEU A 26 15.51 -13.16 1.85
CA LEU A 26 14.91 -13.82 0.69
C LEU A 26 13.72 -14.71 1.04
N GLN A 27 13.71 -15.34 2.22
CA GLN A 27 12.60 -16.16 2.67
C GLN A 27 11.36 -15.34 3.04
N ILE A 28 11.50 -14.08 3.48
CA ILE A 28 10.38 -13.24 3.87
C ILE A 28 9.80 -12.44 2.69
N ALA A 29 10.52 -12.32 1.58
CA ALA A 29 10.03 -11.65 0.38
C ALA A 29 8.74 -12.30 -0.14
N GLY A 30 7.82 -11.49 -0.64
CA GLY A 30 6.50 -11.90 -1.14
C GLY A 30 5.38 -11.12 -0.48
N ASP A 31 4.16 -11.60 -0.69
CA ASP A 31 2.95 -10.94 -0.24
C ASP A 31 2.40 -11.57 1.03
N TRP A 32 1.92 -10.71 1.92
CA TRP A 32 1.41 -11.07 3.23
C TRP A 32 0.08 -10.36 3.48
N GLN A 33 -0.92 -11.09 3.91
CA GLN A 33 -2.24 -10.54 4.20
C GLN A 33 -2.55 -10.64 5.69
N GLY A 34 -3.10 -9.56 6.26
CA GLY A 34 -3.58 -9.49 7.62
C GLY A 34 -4.85 -8.66 7.73
N THR A 35 -5.53 -8.78 8.88
CA THR A 35 -6.71 -7.96 9.19
C THR A 35 -6.46 -7.22 10.48
N LEU A 36 -6.56 -5.89 10.41
CA LEU A 36 -6.45 -4.99 11.54
C LEU A 36 -7.85 -4.62 12.04
N SER A 37 -8.16 -4.93 13.30
CA SER A 37 -9.41 -4.50 13.94
C SER A 37 -9.21 -3.17 14.65
N ALA A 38 -9.80 -2.10 14.13
CA ALA A 38 -9.66 -0.75 14.66
C ALA A 38 -11.04 -0.06 14.76
N GLY A 39 -11.41 0.42 15.96
CA GLY A 39 -12.61 1.20 16.17
C GLY A 39 -13.92 0.52 15.76
N GLY A 40 -13.99 -0.82 15.83
CA GLY A 40 -15.15 -1.62 15.42
C GLY A 40 -15.22 -1.91 13.92
N SER A 41 -14.21 -1.51 13.16
CA SER A 41 -14.05 -1.84 11.74
C SER A 41 -12.89 -2.78 11.53
N GLU A 42 -13.01 -3.66 10.54
CA GLU A 42 -11.94 -4.53 10.09
C GLU A 42 -11.33 -3.96 8.81
N LEU A 43 -10.00 -3.81 8.83
CA LEU A 43 -9.22 -3.33 7.69
C LEU A 43 -8.32 -4.46 7.20
N ARG A 44 -8.52 -4.90 5.97
CA ARG A 44 -7.62 -5.85 5.31
C ARG A 44 -6.40 -5.12 4.82
N LEU A 45 -5.24 -5.60 5.25
CA LEU A 45 -3.94 -5.07 4.89
C LEU A 45 -3.17 -6.10 4.07
N VAL A 46 -2.47 -5.63 3.04
CA VAL A 46 -1.54 -6.44 2.27
C VAL A 46 -0.17 -5.80 2.33
N LEU A 47 0.81 -6.56 2.81
CA LEU A 47 2.20 -6.14 2.88
C LEU A 47 2.98 -6.83 1.76
N HIS A 48 3.53 -6.06 0.85
CA HIS A 48 4.38 -6.51 -0.24
C HIS A 48 5.83 -6.31 0.13
N MET A 49 6.59 -7.39 0.32
CA MET A 49 8.00 -7.32 0.69
C MET A 49 8.89 -7.79 -0.45
N THR A 50 9.95 -7.04 -0.73
CA THR A 50 10.96 -7.37 -1.73
C THR A 50 12.36 -7.19 -1.15
N VAL A 51 13.32 -7.93 -1.70
CA VAL A 51 14.74 -7.78 -1.36
C VAL A 51 15.43 -7.03 -2.49
N ALA A 52 16.03 -5.90 -2.17
CA ALA A 52 16.79 -5.11 -3.12
C ALA A 52 18.13 -5.81 -3.49
N LYS A 53 18.79 -5.32 -4.52
CA LYS A 53 20.07 -5.92 -5.01
C LYS A 53 21.19 -5.89 -3.98
N ASP A 54 21.16 -4.94 -3.06
CA ASP A 54 22.12 -4.81 -1.95
C ASP A 54 21.77 -5.70 -0.74
N GLY A 55 20.66 -6.48 -0.83
CA GLY A 55 20.18 -7.35 0.23
C GLY A 55 19.29 -6.65 1.26
N SER A 56 19.02 -5.36 1.11
CA SER A 56 18.07 -4.64 1.98
C SER A 56 16.63 -5.06 1.72
N LEU A 57 15.82 -5.05 2.78
CA LEU A 57 14.39 -5.32 2.69
C LEU A 57 13.65 -4.01 2.38
N THR A 58 12.79 -4.05 1.37
CA THR A 58 11.89 -2.96 1.02
C THR A 58 10.45 -3.46 1.03
N ALA A 59 9.49 -2.58 1.33
CA ALA A 59 8.10 -2.97 1.36
C ALA A 59 7.15 -1.84 0.99
N THR A 60 5.94 -2.23 0.57
CA THR A 60 4.76 -1.35 0.49
C THR A 60 3.59 -2.01 1.21
N LEU A 61 2.67 -1.20 1.68
CA LEU A 61 1.46 -1.64 2.37
C LEU A 61 0.23 -1.16 1.59
N ASP A 62 -0.75 -2.06 1.40
CA ASP A 62 -2.05 -1.72 0.87
C ASP A 62 -3.10 -1.81 1.99
N SER A 63 -4.00 -0.85 2.06
CA SER A 63 -5.23 -0.93 2.85
C SER A 63 -6.40 -1.12 1.90
N VAL A 64 -6.80 -2.39 1.73
CA VAL A 64 -7.76 -2.81 0.69
C VAL A 64 -9.11 -2.15 0.86
N ASP A 65 -9.63 -2.14 2.10
CA ASP A 65 -10.95 -1.61 2.40
C ASP A 65 -11.02 -0.08 2.34
N GLN A 66 -9.87 0.58 2.46
CA GLN A 66 -9.72 2.03 2.31
C GLN A 66 -9.33 2.44 0.88
N GLY A 67 -9.06 1.49 -0.01
CA GLY A 67 -8.61 1.77 -1.38
C GLY A 67 -7.23 2.44 -1.45
N ALA A 68 -6.46 2.41 -0.37
CA ALA A 68 -5.12 2.96 -0.33
C ALA A 68 -4.11 1.89 -0.73
N ASN A 69 -3.39 2.11 -1.83
CA ASN A 69 -2.46 1.13 -2.38
C ASN A 69 -1.06 1.71 -2.50
N GLY A 70 -0.05 0.86 -2.30
CA GLY A 70 1.35 1.22 -2.44
C GLY A 70 1.83 2.23 -1.40
N ILE A 71 1.28 2.21 -0.19
CA ILE A 71 1.75 3.04 0.92
C ILE A 71 3.22 2.67 1.18
N PRO A 72 4.16 3.61 1.04
CA PRO A 72 5.56 3.28 1.19
C PRO A 72 5.90 2.94 2.65
N VAL A 73 6.57 1.82 2.85
CA VAL A 73 7.21 1.49 4.11
C VAL A 73 8.57 2.18 4.13
N THR A 74 8.73 3.17 5.02
CA THR A 74 9.92 4.01 5.11
C THR A 74 11.15 3.21 5.55
N SER A 75 10.95 2.25 6.43
CA SER A 75 12.00 1.35 6.90
C SER A 75 11.44 -0.06 7.11
N ALA A 76 12.13 -1.06 6.59
CA ALA A 76 11.83 -2.46 6.80
C ALA A 76 13.10 -3.20 7.23
N THR A 77 13.09 -3.81 8.40
CA THR A 77 14.24 -4.56 8.92
C THR A 77 13.81 -5.92 9.45
N LEU A 78 14.63 -6.93 9.19
CA LEU A 78 14.47 -8.27 9.73
C LEU A 78 15.73 -8.67 10.49
N LYS A 79 15.62 -8.84 11.79
CA LYS A 79 16.70 -9.27 12.66
C LYS A 79 16.24 -10.42 13.54
N ASP A 80 16.91 -11.54 13.51
CA ASP A 80 16.64 -12.72 14.36
C ASP A 80 15.15 -13.15 14.34
N ALA A 81 14.54 -13.16 13.13
CA ALA A 81 13.12 -13.42 12.90
C ALA A 81 12.17 -12.31 13.39
N LYS A 82 12.65 -11.21 13.96
CA LYS A 82 11.84 -10.04 14.28
C LYS A 82 11.80 -9.08 13.09
N LEU A 83 10.60 -8.89 12.54
CA LEU A 83 10.30 -7.90 11.51
C LEU A 83 9.91 -6.59 12.19
N SER A 84 10.53 -5.47 11.77
CA SER A 84 10.14 -4.14 12.20
C SER A 84 9.93 -3.26 10.96
N LEU A 85 8.78 -2.59 10.91
CA LEU A 85 8.41 -1.69 9.81
C LEU A 85 8.07 -0.31 10.37
N VAL A 86 8.45 0.73 9.61
CA VAL A 86 8.03 2.12 9.85
C VAL A 86 7.29 2.62 8.62
N VAL A 87 6.12 3.20 8.80
CA VAL A 87 5.24 3.70 7.74
C VAL A 87 4.88 5.15 8.04
N ASP A 88 5.80 6.07 7.72
CA ASP A 88 5.67 7.50 8.07
C ASP A 88 4.43 8.15 7.48
N ALA A 89 4.03 7.73 6.28
CA ALA A 89 2.87 8.27 5.56
C ALA A 89 1.55 8.16 6.35
N VAL A 90 1.49 7.25 7.33
CA VAL A 90 0.32 7.03 8.20
C VAL A 90 0.69 7.10 9.68
N HIS A 91 1.92 7.55 10.01
CA HIS A 91 2.46 7.59 11.37
C HIS A 91 2.32 6.24 12.11
N GLY A 92 2.54 5.15 11.38
CA GLY A 92 2.37 3.79 11.85
C GLY A 92 3.69 3.04 11.98
N THR A 93 3.75 2.11 12.94
CA THR A 93 4.85 1.14 13.07
C THR A 93 4.30 -0.27 13.24
N TYR A 94 5.06 -1.26 12.80
CA TYR A 94 4.74 -2.67 12.99
C TYR A 94 5.94 -3.41 13.56
N GLU A 95 5.70 -4.26 14.53
CA GLU A 95 6.66 -5.22 15.05
C GLU A 95 6.04 -6.61 15.09
N GLY A 96 6.70 -7.60 14.50
CA GLY A 96 6.19 -8.96 14.46
C GLY A 96 7.30 -10.01 14.43
N ASN A 97 6.97 -11.22 14.87
CA ASN A 97 7.85 -12.37 14.86
C ASN A 97 7.48 -13.31 13.72
N VAL A 98 8.41 -13.55 12.82
CA VAL A 98 8.25 -14.49 11.70
C VAL A 98 8.43 -15.90 12.21
N ASN A 99 7.50 -16.80 11.91
CA ASN A 99 7.63 -18.20 12.26
C ASN A 99 8.76 -18.90 11.46
N LYS A 100 9.13 -20.11 11.86
CA LYS A 100 10.28 -20.83 11.28
C LYS A 100 10.14 -21.09 9.79
N ASP A 101 8.91 -21.31 9.33
CA ASP A 101 8.60 -21.67 7.95
C ASP A 101 8.31 -20.44 7.07
N ALA A 102 8.42 -19.24 7.64
CA ALA A 102 8.09 -17.96 7.00
C ALA A 102 6.71 -17.97 6.31
N THR A 103 5.71 -18.50 7.01
CA THR A 103 4.31 -18.54 6.57
C THR A 103 3.40 -17.61 7.37
N GLU A 104 3.82 -17.24 8.59
CA GLU A 104 3.08 -16.36 9.50
C GLU A 104 4.00 -15.37 10.18
N ILE A 105 3.48 -14.18 10.46
CA ILE A 105 4.13 -13.13 11.25
C ILE A 105 3.12 -12.71 12.32
N ASP A 106 3.40 -13.05 13.58
CA ASP A 106 2.60 -12.64 14.72
C ASP A 106 3.08 -11.29 15.20
N GLY A 107 2.22 -10.27 15.20
CA GLY A 107 2.70 -8.94 15.48
C GLY A 107 1.68 -7.92 15.97
N THR A 108 2.18 -6.70 16.09
CA THR A 108 1.44 -5.55 16.59
C THR A 108 1.66 -4.35 15.69
N TRP A 109 0.58 -3.75 15.26
CA TRP A 109 0.55 -2.44 14.61
C TRP A 109 0.33 -1.36 15.65
N THR A 110 1.10 -0.29 15.59
CA THR A 110 0.95 0.86 16.48
C THR A 110 0.75 2.12 15.66
N GLN A 111 -0.42 2.73 15.85
CA GLN A 111 -0.79 4.03 15.28
C GLN A 111 -1.63 4.75 16.34
N GLY A 112 -0.95 5.40 17.28
CA GLY A 112 -1.56 5.89 18.51
C GLY A 112 -1.71 4.78 19.56
N GLN A 113 -2.56 3.79 19.32
CA GLN A 113 -2.75 2.62 20.19
C GLN A 113 -2.16 1.35 19.55
N PRO A 114 -1.58 0.42 20.33
CA PRO A 114 -1.14 -0.86 19.82
C PRO A 114 -2.35 -1.77 19.55
N LEU A 115 -2.38 -2.34 18.35
CA LEU A 115 -3.42 -3.24 17.86
C LEU A 115 -2.78 -4.53 17.37
N LYS A 116 -3.38 -5.66 17.67
CA LYS A 116 -2.92 -6.94 17.15
C LYS A 116 -3.09 -6.98 15.63
N LEU A 117 -2.02 -7.38 14.93
CA LEU A 117 -2.02 -7.58 13.48
C LEU A 117 -1.10 -8.74 13.15
N ASP A 118 -1.70 -9.86 12.78
CA ASP A 118 -0.96 -11.02 12.30
C ASP A 118 -1.04 -11.05 10.78
N PHE A 119 0.08 -11.36 10.13
CA PHE A 119 0.14 -11.54 8.69
C PHE A 119 0.33 -13.02 8.35
N LYS A 120 -0.39 -13.47 7.32
CA LYS A 120 -0.21 -14.77 6.70
C LYS A 120 0.33 -14.62 5.30
N ARG A 121 1.30 -15.45 4.93
CA ARG A 121 1.85 -15.45 3.58
C ARG A 121 0.76 -15.86 2.58
N VAL A 122 0.70 -15.14 1.47
CA VAL A 122 -0.17 -15.50 0.35
C VAL A 122 0.62 -16.33 -0.66
N PRO A 123 0.35 -17.65 -0.79
CA PRO A 123 1.01 -18.49 -1.79
C PRO A 123 0.71 -17.99 -3.21
N GLY A 124 1.73 -17.77 -4.01
CA GLY A 124 1.58 -17.25 -5.38
C GLY A 124 1.43 -15.75 -5.50
N GLY A 125 1.57 -15.04 -4.38
CA GLY A 125 1.33 -13.60 -4.28
C GLY A 125 -0.17 -13.29 -4.17
N VAL A 126 -0.52 -12.21 -3.50
CA VAL A 126 -1.78 -11.54 -3.82
C VAL A 126 -1.60 -11.11 -5.26
N ALA A 127 -2.56 -11.43 -6.11
CA ALA A 127 -2.67 -10.66 -7.35
C ALA A 127 -2.66 -9.21 -6.87
N ALA A 128 -1.49 -8.57 -6.93
CA ALA A 128 -1.39 -7.13 -6.77
C ALA A 128 -2.55 -6.64 -7.61
N ASN A 129 -3.43 -5.78 -7.06
CA ASN A 129 -4.48 -5.20 -7.88
C ASN A 129 -3.81 -4.85 -9.19
N ALA A 130 -3.89 -5.80 -10.14
CA ALA A 130 -3.03 -5.79 -11.32
C ALA A 130 -3.33 -4.45 -11.94
N ALA A 131 -2.32 -3.61 -12.09
CA ALA A 131 -2.54 -2.24 -12.56
C ALA A 131 -3.51 -2.35 -13.71
N PRO A 132 -4.69 -1.71 -13.64
CA PRO A 132 -5.77 -1.97 -14.57
C PRO A 132 -5.22 -1.88 -15.99
N LYS A 133 -5.48 -2.90 -16.80
CA LYS A 133 -4.87 -2.99 -18.13
C LYS A 133 -5.37 -1.82 -18.98
N PRO A 134 -4.47 -0.96 -19.51
CA PRO A 134 -4.89 0.21 -20.27
C PRO A 134 -5.79 -0.17 -21.44
N ALA A 135 -6.82 0.62 -21.68
CA ALA A 135 -7.62 0.64 -22.90
C ALA A 135 -7.24 1.87 -23.76
N ALA A 136 -7.94 2.10 -24.85
CA ALA A 136 -7.80 3.35 -25.59
C ALA A 136 -8.17 4.54 -24.65
N PRO A 137 -7.38 5.64 -24.65
CA PRO A 137 -7.64 6.77 -23.79
C PRO A 137 -9.07 7.33 -23.97
N SER A 138 -9.71 7.69 -22.87
CA SER A 138 -10.96 8.45 -22.91
C SER A 138 -10.70 9.95 -23.04
N ASP A 139 -11.74 10.72 -23.28
CA ASP A 139 -11.66 12.18 -23.36
C ASP A 139 -11.22 12.85 -22.06
N ILE A 140 -11.39 12.16 -20.92
CA ILE A 140 -11.03 12.67 -19.58
C ILE A 140 -9.80 12.01 -18.96
N ASP A 141 -9.11 11.13 -19.68
CA ASP A 141 -7.84 10.57 -19.19
C ASP A 141 -6.82 11.67 -18.93
N GLY A 142 -6.01 11.49 -17.88
CA GLY A 142 -4.93 12.40 -17.54
C GLY A 142 -4.95 12.84 -16.07
N THR A 143 -4.16 13.85 -15.80
CA THR A 143 -3.98 14.43 -14.47
C THR A 143 -4.83 15.70 -14.32
N TRP A 144 -5.56 15.79 -13.23
CA TRP A 144 -6.45 16.89 -12.89
C TRP A 144 -6.09 17.45 -11.53
N GLN A 145 -6.00 18.76 -11.39
CA GLN A 145 -5.63 19.41 -10.14
C GLN A 145 -6.65 20.48 -9.75
N GLY A 146 -6.90 20.59 -8.45
CA GLY A 146 -7.76 21.62 -7.89
C GLY A 146 -7.38 21.92 -6.43
N ARG A 147 -8.17 22.78 -5.81
CA ARG A 147 -8.02 23.12 -4.39
C ARG A 147 -9.38 23.08 -3.72
N LEU A 148 -9.43 22.38 -2.57
CA LEU A 148 -10.60 22.38 -1.69
C LEU A 148 -10.44 23.50 -0.66
N ASP A 149 -11.32 24.48 -0.71
CA ASP A 149 -11.38 25.52 0.30
C ASP A 149 -12.16 25.01 1.52
N THR A 150 -11.48 24.81 2.62
CA THR A 150 -12.07 24.37 3.89
C THR A 150 -12.42 25.54 4.80
N GLY A 151 -12.31 26.77 4.31
CA GLY A 151 -12.49 28.00 5.09
C GLY A 151 -11.26 28.42 5.91
N ALA A 152 -10.49 27.46 6.43
CA ALA A 152 -9.26 27.72 7.17
C ALA A 152 -8.03 27.67 6.25
N THR A 153 -8.02 26.72 5.30
CA THR A 153 -6.93 26.49 4.35
C THR A 153 -7.50 25.96 3.04
N ALA A 154 -6.79 26.19 1.95
CA ALA A 154 -7.11 25.61 0.65
C ALA A 154 -6.18 24.42 0.38
N LEU A 155 -6.71 23.22 0.48
CA LEU A 155 -5.99 21.96 0.31
C LEU A 155 -5.87 21.60 -1.17
N PRO A 156 -4.67 21.40 -1.71
CA PRO A 156 -4.49 20.92 -3.05
C PRO A 156 -4.96 19.45 -3.16
N VAL A 157 -5.63 19.15 -4.25
CA VAL A 157 -6.02 17.78 -4.59
C VAL A 157 -5.63 17.48 -6.03
N VAL A 158 -5.20 16.25 -6.25
CA VAL A 158 -4.78 15.75 -7.56
C VAL A 158 -5.55 14.47 -7.84
N PHE A 159 -6.15 14.39 -9.01
CA PHE A 159 -6.75 13.16 -9.54
C PHE A 159 -5.97 12.68 -10.76
N LYS A 160 -5.77 11.39 -10.87
CA LYS A 160 -5.31 10.72 -12.10
C LYS A 160 -6.42 9.81 -12.57
N ILE A 161 -6.91 10.06 -13.78
CA ILE A 161 -7.98 9.28 -14.42
C ILE A 161 -7.37 8.49 -15.57
N VAL A 162 -7.73 7.23 -15.70
CA VAL A 162 -7.25 6.33 -16.76
C VAL A 162 -8.40 5.43 -17.20
N ASN A 163 -8.59 5.32 -18.51
CA ASN A 163 -9.49 4.33 -19.08
C ASN A 163 -8.79 2.97 -19.17
N THR A 164 -9.48 1.93 -18.74
CA THR A 164 -8.97 0.56 -18.67
C THR A 164 -9.93 -0.40 -19.35
N GLN A 165 -9.52 -1.65 -19.54
CA GLN A 165 -10.40 -2.66 -20.12
C GLN A 165 -11.66 -2.92 -19.28
N ASP A 166 -11.60 -2.61 -17.98
CA ASP A 166 -12.72 -2.75 -17.04
C ASP A 166 -13.50 -1.44 -16.84
N GLY A 167 -13.17 -0.38 -17.61
CA GLY A 167 -13.78 0.94 -17.52
C GLY A 167 -12.86 2.01 -16.93
N LEU A 168 -13.46 3.18 -16.63
CA LEU A 168 -12.72 4.30 -16.06
C LEU A 168 -12.29 4.01 -14.62
N THR A 169 -11.04 4.32 -14.33
CA THR A 169 -10.47 4.30 -12.99
C THR A 169 -9.93 5.67 -12.62
N ALA A 170 -9.88 5.98 -11.34
CA ALA A 170 -9.23 7.19 -10.85
C ALA A 170 -8.52 6.91 -9.53
N LYS A 171 -7.49 7.71 -9.25
CA LYS A 171 -6.88 7.80 -7.94
C LYS A 171 -6.70 9.26 -7.56
N MET A 172 -6.88 9.55 -6.27
CA MET A 172 -6.79 10.88 -5.68
C MET A 172 -5.63 10.95 -4.70
N GLN A 173 -5.02 12.10 -4.62
CA GLN A 173 -4.03 12.46 -3.60
C GLN A 173 -4.27 13.87 -3.12
N SER A 174 -4.03 14.16 -1.83
CA SER A 174 -3.86 15.50 -1.28
C SER A 174 -2.39 15.67 -0.86
N PRO A 175 -1.53 16.26 -1.69
CA PRO A 175 -0.09 16.26 -1.47
C PRO A 175 0.36 16.88 -0.15
N ASP A 176 -0.37 17.91 0.32
CA ASP A 176 -0.07 18.58 1.59
C ASP A 176 -0.46 17.76 2.82
N GLN A 177 -1.29 16.72 2.64
CA GLN A 177 -1.75 15.86 3.74
C GLN A 177 -1.04 14.51 3.75
N SER A 178 -0.83 13.90 2.58
CA SER A 178 -0.23 12.57 2.47
C SER A 178 0.30 12.31 1.06
N PRO A 179 1.45 11.64 0.93
CA PRO A 179 1.96 11.16 -0.36
C PRO A 179 1.18 9.97 -0.91
N VAL A 180 0.22 9.43 -0.15
CA VAL A 180 -0.54 8.22 -0.51
C VAL A 180 -1.61 8.52 -1.55
N TRP A 181 -1.69 7.68 -2.59
CA TRP A 181 -2.77 7.69 -3.56
C TRP A 181 -3.92 6.81 -3.09
N ILE A 182 -5.12 7.35 -3.07
CA ILE A 182 -6.35 6.64 -2.70
C ILE A 182 -7.14 6.37 -3.97
N SER A 183 -7.44 5.10 -4.24
CA SER A 183 -8.19 4.70 -5.42
C SER A 183 -9.68 5.04 -5.29
N ALA A 184 -10.26 5.57 -6.35
CA ALA A 184 -11.71 5.66 -6.46
C ALA A 184 -12.31 4.25 -6.56
N THR A 185 -13.39 4.02 -5.83
CA THR A 185 -14.13 2.75 -5.88
C THR A 185 -14.96 2.64 -7.17
N SER A 186 -15.37 3.78 -7.71
CA SER A 186 -16.04 3.86 -9.01
C SER A 186 -15.81 5.20 -9.67
N VAL A 187 -15.76 5.20 -11.01
CA VAL A 187 -15.74 6.38 -11.86
C VAL A 187 -16.82 6.21 -12.92
N VAL A 188 -17.78 7.10 -12.95
CA VAL A 188 -18.87 7.06 -13.92
C VAL A 188 -18.84 8.31 -14.75
N ARG A 189 -18.78 8.16 -16.08
CA ARG A 189 -18.93 9.23 -17.06
C ARG A 189 -20.30 9.12 -17.71
N SER A 190 -21.16 10.15 -17.58
CA SER A 190 -22.48 10.17 -18.22
C SER A 190 -22.70 11.52 -18.88
N GLY A 191 -22.73 11.53 -20.21
CA GLY A 191 -22.79 12.78 -20.98
C GLY A 191 -21.68 13.74 -20.58
N GLY A 192 -22.03 14.94 -20.11
CA GLY A 192 -21.10 15.97 -19.66
C GLY A 192 -20.66 15.85 -18.19
N THR A 193 -21.13 14.85 -17.44
CA THR A 193 -20.85 14.74 -15.99
C THR A 193 -19.91 13.57 -15.66
N VAL A 194 -19.13 13.72 -14.58
CA VAL A 194 -18.27 12.71 -14.02
C VAL A 194 -18.57 12.59 -12.53
N THR A 195 -18.84 11.37 -12.07
CA THR A 195 -18.98 11.04 -10.65
C THR A 195 -17.85 10.10 -10.26
N MET A 196 -17.07 10.47 -9.23
CA MET A 196 -15.98 9.66 -8.66
C MET A 196 -16.29 9.38 -7.20
N THR A 197 -16.43 8.10 -6.83
CA THR A 197 -16.66 7.66 -5.45
C THR A 197 -15.36 7.16 -4.83
N ILE A 198 -14.95 7.71 -3.69
CA ILE A 198 -13.75 7.37 -2.96
C ILE A 198 -14.15 6.87 -1.57
N LYS A 199 -14.55 5.60 -1.47
CA LYS A 199 -15.08 5.01 -0.21
C LYS A 199 -14.06 5.07 0.93
N GLY A 200 -12.77 4.91 0.62
CA GLY A 200 -11.71 4.90 1.63
C GLY A 200 -11.64 6.15 2.51
N ILE A 201 -12.16 7.27 2.01
CA ILE A 201 -12.25 8.54 2.76
C ILE A 201 -13.70 9.04 2.89
N GLY A 202 -14.68 8.21 2.53
CA GLY A 202 -16.10 8.58 2.57
C GLY A 202 -16.44 9.79 1.68
N ALA A 203 -15.80 9.89 0.50
CA ALA A 203 -15.95 11.05 -0.38
C ALA A 203 -16.54 10.71 -1.74
N VAL A 204 -17.21 11.71 -2.32
CA VAL A 204 -17.73 11.68 -3.70
C VAL A 204 -17.43 13.03 -4.36
N PHE A 205 -16.91 12.99 -5.58
CA PHE A 205 -16.84 14.14 -6.47
C PHE A 205 -17.89 14.00 -7.56
N ASP A 206 -18.75 15.00 -7.69
CA ASP A 206 -19.69 15.14 -8.80
C ASP A 206 -19.38 16.42 -9.56
N GLY A 207 -18.96 16.29 -10.82
CA GLY A 207 -18.51 17.41 -11.61
C GLY A 207 -19.02 17.40 -13.04
N LYS A 208 -19.12 18.59 -13.63
CA LYS A 208 -19.43 18.79 -15.04
C LYS A 208 -18.14 19.11 -15.80
N VAL A 209 -17.87 18.37 -16.83
CA VAL A 209 -16.71 18.56 -17.72
C VAL A 209 -16.98 19.71 -18.69
N SER A 210 -16.05 20.64 -18.81
CA SER A 210 -16.14 21.71 -19.78
C SER A 210 -16.09 21.17 -21.22
N THR A 211 -16.67 21.90 -22.17
CA THR A 211 -16.72 21.50 -23.58
C THR A 211 -15.35 21.39 -24.24
N ASP A 212 -14.39 22.17 -23.75
CA ASP A 212 -12.98 22.16 -24.19
C ASP A 212 -12.12 21.12 -23.44
N LEU A 213 -12.74 20.35 -22.54
CA LEU A 213 -12.08 19.31 -21.74
C LEU A 213 -10.94 19.85 -20.86
N SER A 214 -10.93 21.15 -20.55
CA SER A 214 -9.87 21.79 -19.75
C SER A 214 -10.18 21.85 -18.25
N SER A 215 -11.46 21.73 -17.86
CA SER A 215 -11.89 21.76 -16.47
C SER A 215 -13.01 20.78 -16.16
N MET A 216 -13.15 20.45 -14.87
CA MET A 216 -14.31 19.81 -14.26
C MET A 216 -14.75 20.67 -13.09
N ASP A 217 -15.93 21.27 -13.19
CA ASP A 217 -16.49 22.13 -12.17
C ASP A 217 -17.54 21.34 -11.38
N GLY A 218 -17.36 21.19 -10.08
CA GLY A 218 -18.20 20.29 -9.31
C GLY A 218 -18.16 20.50 -7.80
N THR A 219 -18.70 19.51 -7.13
CA THR A 219 -18.78 19.46 -5.67
C THR A 219 -18.04 18.21 -5.17
N PHE A 220 -17.18 18.41 -4.20
CA PHE A 220 -16.56 17.35 -3.44
C PHE A 220 -17.26 17.22 -2.10
N THR A 221 -17.95 16.12 -1.89
CA THR A 221 -18.67 15.83 -0.65
C THR A 221 -17.91 14.80 0.16
N GLN A 222 -17.56 15.12 1.40
CA GLN A 222 -16.89 14.20 2.32
C GLN A 222 -17.56 14.23 3.68
N MET A 223 -17.97 13.07 4.19
CA MET A 223 -18.69 12.94 5.48
C MET A 223 -19.86 13.94 5.65
N GLY A 224 -20.60 14.18 4.58
CA GLY A 224 -21.76 15.10 4.56
C GLY A 224 -21.41 16.58 4.32
N ASN A 225 -20.13 16.94 4.35
CA ASN A 225 -19.70 18.31 4.03
C ASN A 225 -19.46 18.43 2.52
N ALA A 226 -20.11 19.37 1.88
CA ALA A 226 -20.02 19.65 0.46
C ALA A 226 -19.16 20.91 0.21
N LEU A 227 -18.10 20.77 -0.56
CA LEU A 227 -17.17 21.84 -0.93
C LEU A 227 -17.13 21.98 -2.45
N VAL A 228 -17.08 23.21 -2.94
CA VAL A 228 -16.85 23.46 -4.37
C VAL A 228 -15.45 23.02 -4.74
N LEU A 229 -15.33 22.27 -5.83
CA LEU A 229 -14.04 21.84 -6.37
C LEU A 229 -14.02 22.03 -7.89
N VAL A 230 -13.13 22.89 -8.32
CA VAL A 230 -12.80 23.07 -9.74
C VAL A 230 -11.48 22.35 -10.01
N LEU A 231 -11.54 21.31 -10.83
CA LEU A 231 -10.37 20.59 -11.31
C LEU A 231 -9.94 21.15 -12.66
N LYS A 232 -8.66 21.45 -12.82
CA LYS A 232 -8.04 21.86 -14.09
C LYS A 232 -7.19 20.72 -14.62
N ARG A 233 -7.26 20.47 -15.93
CA ARG A 233 -6.40 19.49 -16.59
C ARG A 233 -4.95 19.99 -16.58
N VAL A 234 -4.04 19.13 -16.12
CA VAL A 234 -2.60 19.39 -16.22
C VAL A 234 -2.17 19.06 -17.65
N LYS A 235 -1.52 20.01 -18.30
CA LYS A 235 -0.87 19.76 -19.61
C LYS A 235 0.45 19.04 -19.32
N GLU A 236 0.63 17.89 -19.91
CA GLU A 236 1.91 17.19 -19.93
C GLU A 236 2.90 17.91 -20.85
#